data_840ee257adb0b47fb144f4b61fa8b129
#
_entry.id   840ee257adb0b47fb144f4b61fa8b129
#
_cell.length_a   1.000
_cell.length_b   1.000
_cell.length_c   1.000
_cell.angle_alpha   90.00
_cell.angle_beta   90.00
_cell.angle_gamma   90.00
#
_symmetry.space_group_name_H-M   'P 1'
#
loop_
_entity.id
_entity.type
_entity.pdbx_description
1 polymer ?
#
loop_
_entity_poly.entity_id
_entity_poly.type
_entity_poly.pdbx_seq_one_letter_code
_entity_poly.pdbx_strand_id
1 'polypeptide(L)'
;MSWVARFTAPLTACCVSAVALVGAWIVPAPANADDSGFMKYLNSHGYTARYAGDEPISEPSVRALGHMICENLRVGRSVAVQAPNYPAWPQFTLIAEAAQHELCPGL
;
A
#
# COMPACT_ATOMS: atom_id res chain seq x y z
N MET A 1 32.70 -9.44 45.14
CA MET A 1 32.41 -9.57 44.76
C MET A 1 31.93 -9.48 44.14
N SER A 2 31.99 -9.38 44.07
CA SER A 2 31.34 -9.44 43.51
C SER A 2 31.02 -9.08 42.69
N TRP A 3 31.10 -9.01 42.77
CA TRP A 3 30.68 -8.86 42.08
C TRP A 3 30.03 -8.84 41.19
N VAL A 4 30.09 -9.04 41.13
CA VAL A 4 29.40 -9.31 40.48
C VAL A 4 28.69 -8.95 39.74
N ALA A 5 28.87 -8.91 40.07
CA ALA A 5 28.07 -8.93 39.62
C ALA A 5 27.58 -8.39 38.79
N ARG A 6 27.74 -8.23 39.02
CA ARG A 6 27.15 -7.98 38.53
C ARG A 6 26.71 -7.71 37.54
N PHE A 7 26.77 -7.86 37.37
CA PHE A 7 26.21 -7.90 36.61
C PHE A 7 25.70 -7.77 35.88
N THR A 8 25.88 -7.76 36.13
CA THR A 8 25.21 -7.97 35.60
C THR A 8 24.48 -7.59 34.91
N ALA A 9 24.62 -7.39 35.14
CA ALA A 9 23.78 -7.36 34.62
C ALA A 9 23.24 -6.81 33.78
N PRO A 10 23.44 -6.58 34.04
CA PRO A 10 22.74 -6.31 33.39
C PRO A 10 22.43 -6.05 32.42
N LEU A 11 22.42 -6.08 32.31
CA LEU A 11 21.88 -6.13 31.54
C LEU A 11 21.34 -6.16 30.82
N THR A 12 21.46 -6.29 30.98
CA THR A 12 20.87 -6.66 30.39
C THR A 12 19.99 -6.35 29.82
N ALA A 13 19.85 -6.22 30.13
CA ALA A 13 18.90 -6.24 29.71
C ALA A 13 18.43 -5.52 28.90
N CYS A 14 18.61 -5.14 28.84
CA CYS A 14 18.03 -4.72 28.18
C CYS A 14 17.77 -4.59 27.20
N CYS A 15 17.97 -4.71 26.97
CA CYS A 15 17.60 -4.84 26.12
C CYS A 15 16.93 -4.99 25.51
N VAL A 16 16.76 -5.05 25.68
CA VAL A 16 16.05 -5.39 25.18
C VAL A 16 15.31 -4.96 24.67
N SER A 17 15.23 -4.79 24.90
CA SER A 17 14.44 -4.58 24.51
C SER A 17 14.07 -4.02 23.69
N ALA A 18 14.23 -3.70 23.59
CA ALA A 18 13.86 -3.30 22.90
C ALA A 18 13.66 -3.28 22.00
N VAL A 19 13.75 -3.41 21.74
CA VAL A 19 13.47 -3.56 21.04
C VAL A 19 12.88 -3.65 20.42
N ALA A 20 12.81 -3.79 20.44
CA ALA A 20 12.26 -4.06 19.87
C ALA A 20 11.50 -3.64 19.41
N LEU A 21 11.37 -3.38 19.52
CA LEU A 21 10.62 -3.04 19.13
C LEU A 21 10.40 -2.36 18.35
N VAL A 22 10.69 -2.08 18.16
CA VAL A 22 10.52 -1.52 17.52
C VAL A 22 10.31 -1.55 16.54
N GLY A 23 10.44 -1.70 16.18
CA GLY A 23 10.26 -1.72 15.28
C GLY A 23 9.49 -1.85 14.66
N ALA A 24 9.32 -2.02 14.65
CA ALA A 24 8.73 -2.17 14.09
C ALA A 24 7.90 -1.76 13.78
N TRP A 25 7.69 -1.60 13.80
CA TRP A 25 6.92 -1.30 13.59
C TRP A 25 6.18 -0.96 12.96
N ILE A 26 5.95 -1.29 12.83
CA ILE A 26 5.22 -0.86 12.56
C ILE A 26 4.61 -0.30 11.46
N VAL A 27 4.65 -0.07 10.82
CA VAL A 27 4.28 0.54 9.86
C VAL A 27 3.56 -0.03 8.79
N PRO A 28 3.69 -1.11 8.42
CA PRO A 28 3.07 -1.70 7.30
C PRO A 28 1.61 -1.91 7.45
N ALA A 29 1.15 -1.94 8.60
CA ALA A 29 -0.24 -2.15 8.81
C ALA A 29 -1.13 -1.17 8.07
N PRO A 30 -0.76 0.10 7.99
CA PRO A 30 -1.59 1.05 7.26
C PRO A 30 -1.70 0.72 5.79
N ALA A 31 -0.69 0.11 5.22
CA ALA A 31 -0.75 -0.23 3.82
C ALA A 31 -1.83 -1.24 3.54
N ASN A 32 -2.04 -2.20 4.43
CA ASN A 32 -3.09 -3.19 4.24
C ASN A 32 -4.47 -2.59 4.35
N ALA A 33 -4.62 -1.64 5.25
CA ALA A 33 -5.89 -0.93 5.37
C ALA A 33 -6.18 -0.16 4.10
N ASP A 34 -5.16 0.35 3.45
CA ASP A 34 -5.32 1.11 2.23
C ASP A 34 -5.87 0.26 1.10
N ASP A 35 -5.43 -1.00 1.00
CA ASP A 35 -5.98 -1.89 -0.03
C ASP A 35 -7.48 -2.10 0.16
N SER A 36 -7.91 -2.26 1.40
CA SER A 36 -9.33 -2.40 1.68
C SER A 36 -10.08 -1.13 1.34
N GLY A 37 -9.54 0.02 1.69
CA GLY A 37 -10.14 1.30 1.36
C GLY A 37 -10.21 1.54 -0.14
N PHE A 38 -9.17 1.11 -0.85
CA PHE A 38 -9.13 1.22 -2.30
C PHE A 38 -10.31 0.48 -2.95
N MET A 39 -10.54 -0.77 -2.57
CA MET A 39 -11.66 -1.54 -3.13
C MET A 39 -13.00 -0.94 -2.73
N LYS A 40 -13.11 -0.45 -1.51
CA LYS A 40 -14.33 0.17 -1.05
C LYS A 40 -14.63 1.44 -1.85
N TYR A 41 -13.60 2.24 -2.12
CA TYR A 41 -13.75 3.45 -2.92
C TYR A 41 -14.26 3.09 -4.31
N LEU A 42 -13.64 2.10 -4.95
CA LEU A 42 -14.06 1.67 -6.29
C LEU A 42 -15.50 1.22 -6.30
N ASN A 43 -15.89 0.37 -5.35
CA ASN A 43 -17.24 -0.18 -5.33
C ASN A 43 -18.29 0.89 -5.06
N SER A 44 -17.94 1.95 -4.36
CA SER A 44 -18.88 3.03 -4.09
C SER A 44 -18.95 4.07 -5.18
N HIS A 45 -18.07 3.99 -6.19
CA HIS A 45 -18.02 4.98 -7.27
C HIS A 45 -18.31 4.39 -8.64
N GLY A 46 -19.01 3.26 -8.68
CA GLY A 46 -19.49 2.72 -9.95
C GLY A 46 -18.49 1.83 -10.69
N TYR A 47 -17.54 1.24 -9.97
CA TYR A 47 -16.58 0.32 -10.58
C TYR A 47 -17.30 -0.94 -11.04
N THR A 48 -17.11 -1.34 -12.31
CA THR A 48 -17.79 -2.49 -12.90
C THR A 48 -16.94 -3.75 -12.96
N ALA A 49 -15.64 -3.65 -12.72
CA ALA A 49 -14.72 -4.78 -12.73
C ALA A 49 -14.68 -5.50 -14.08
N ARG A 50 -14.69 -4.74 -15.17
CA ARG A 50 -14.67 -5.32 -16.51
C ARG A 50 -13.58 -4.67 -17.36
N TYR A 51 -12.88 -5.51 -18.14
CA TYR A 51 -11.97 -5.03 -19.18
C TYR A 51 -12.79 -4.54 -20.37
N ALA A 52 -12.11 -3.90 -21.33
CA ALA A 52 -12.76 -3.40 -22.52
C ALA A 52 -13.50 -4.50 -23.29
N GLY A 53 -12.98 -5.72 -23.26
CA GLY A 53 -13.63 -6.86 -23.92
C GLY A 53 -14.69 -7.53 -23.07
N ASP A 54 -15.09 -6.89 -21.99
CA ASP A 54 -16.14 -7.37 -21.10
C ASP A 54 -15.72 -8.58 -20.24
N GLU A 55 -14.44 -8.89 -20.23
CA GLU A 55 -13.93 -9.92 -19.33
C GLU A 55 -13.85 -9.38 -17.91
N PRO A 56 -14.13 -10.22 -16.90
CA PRO A 56 -14.06 -9.75 -15.51
C PRO A 56 -12.62 -9.49 -15.08
N ILE A 57 -12.46 -8.46 -14.27
CA ILE A 57 -11.17 -8.12 -13.67
C ILE A 57 -11.16 -8.69 -12.26
N SER A 58 -10.14 -9.50 -11.94
CA SER A 58 -10.02 -10.04 -10.60
C SER A 58 -9.57 -8.94 -9.62
N GLU A 59 -9.91 -9.13 -8.36
CA GLU A 59 -9.54 -8.16 -7.34
C GLU A 59 -8.03 -8.01 -7.22
N PRO A 60 -7.22 -9.09 -7.23
CA PRO A 60 -5.77 -8.92 -7.21
C PRO A 60 -5.24 -8.11 -8.40
N SER A 61 -5.87 -8.24 -9.56
CA SER A 61 -5.41 -7.51 -10.75
C SER A 61 -5.63 -6.02 -10.61
N VAL A 62 -6.80 -5.60 -10.15
CA VAL A 62 -7.06 -4.17 -10.03
C VAL A 62 -6.24 -3.57 -8.89
N ARG A 63 -5.98 -4.33 -7.83
CA ARG A 63 -5.12 -3.84 -6.76
C ARG A 63 -3.69 -3.67 -7.26
N ALA A 64 -3.20 -4.62 -8.05
CA ALA A 64 -1.87 -4.51 -8.62
C ALA A 64 -1.76 -3.27 -9.51
N LEU A 65 -2.78 -3.00 -10.31
CA LEU A 65 -2.77 -1.80 -11.14
C LEU A 65 -2.76 -0.54 -10.27
N GLY A 66 -3.55 -0.52 -9.20
CA GLY A 66 -3.56 0.63 -8.31
C GLY A 66 -2.18 0.94 -7.74
N HIS A 67 -1.48 -0.08 -7.29
CA HIS A 67 -0.12 0.11 -6.76
C HIS A 67 0.85 0.55 -7.85
N MET A 68 0.71 0.02 -9.05
CA MET A 68 1.55 0.42 -10.17
C MET A 68 1.33 1.89 -10.54
N ILE A 69 0.07 2.33 -10.51
CA ILE A 69 -0.24 3.74 -10.77
C ILE A 69 0.47 4.62 -9.75
N CYS A 70 0.45 4.23 -8.48
CA CYS A 70 1.13 4.99 -7.44
C CYS A 70 2.64 5.04 -7.66
N GLU A 71 3.24 3.92 -8.06
CA GLU A 71 4.67 3.91 -8.35
C GLU A 71 5.00 4.87 -9.48
N ASN A 72 4.18 4.87 -10.52
CA ASN A 72 4.40 5.78 -11.64
C ASN A 72 4.24 7.23 -11.24
N LEU A 73 3.28 7.52 -10.36
CA LEU A 73 3.11 8.87 -9.84
C LEU A 73 4.34 9.33 -9.05
N ARG A 74 4.94 8.42 -8.29
CA ARG A 74 6.14 8.76 -7.51
C ARG A 74 7.30 9.19 -8.38
N VAL A 75 7.39 8.62 -9.58
CA VAL A 75 8.48 8.99 -10.51
C VAL A 75 8.05 10.06 -11.48
N GLY A 76 6.93 10.73 -11.23
CA GLY A 76 6.54 11.91 -12.00
C GLY A 76 5.66 11.66 -13.20
N ARG A 77 5.11 10.46 -13.36
CA ARG A 77 4.20 10.18 -14.47
C ARG A 77 2.78 10.44 -14.04
N SER A 78 2.15 11.44 -14.64
CA SER A 78 0.78 11.79 -14.30
C SER A 78 -0.19 10.73 -14.78
N VAL A 79 -1.41 10.78 -14.26
CA VAL A 79 -2.47 9.87 -14.71
C VAL A 79 -2.72 10.03 -16.20
N ALA A 80 -2.71 11.26 -16.70
CA ALA A 80 -2.93 11.51 -18.12
C ALA A 80 -1.85 10.86 -19.01
N VAL A 81 -0.62 10.81 -18.52
CA VAL A 81 0.47 10.18 -19.25
C VAL A 81 0.34 8.66 -19.21
N GLN A 82 -0.14 8.11 -18.10
CA GLN A 82 -0.27 6.68 -17.95
C GLN A 82 -1.45 6.09 -18.71
N ALA A 83 -2.56 6.81 -18.75
CA ALA A 83 -3.82 6.28 -19.27
C ALA A 83 -3.73 5.67 -20.67
N PRO A 84 -3.05 6.27 -21.65
CA PRO A 84 -2.99 5.69 -22.99
C PRO A 84 -2.33 4.32 -23.04
N ASN A 85 -1.58 3.95 -22.02
CA ASN A 85 -0.89 2.66 -22.00
C ASN A 85 -1.80 1.54 -21.48
N TYR A 86 -3.02 1.85 -21.07
CA TYR A 86 -3.94 0.86 -20.51
C TYR A 86 -5.29 0.87 -21.19
N PRO A 87 -5.30 0.67 -22.54
CA PRO A 87 -6.57 0.75 -23.28
C PRO A 87 -7.56 -0.36 -22.91
N ALA A 88 -7.07 -1.46 -22.34
CA ALA A 88 -7.94 -2.55 -21.92
C ALA A 88 -8.70 -2.23 -20.64
N TRP A 89 -8.37 -1.13 -19.96
CA TRP A 89 -8.97 -0.77 -18.68
C TRP A 89 -9.88 0.44 -18.88
N PRO A 90 -11.17 0.23 -19.19
CA PRO A 90 -12.05 1.38 -19.51
C PRO A 90 -12.26 2.31 -18.32
N GLN A 91 -12.09 1.82 -17.10
CA GLN A 91 -12.22 2.66 -15.93
C GLN A 91 -10.87 3.02 -15.30
N PHE A 92 -9.83 3.12 -16.13
CA PHE A 92 -8.49 3.44 -15.65
C PHE A 92 -8.48 4.72 -14.80
N THR A 93 -9.20 5.75 -15.26
CA THR A 93 -9.22 7.03 -14.54
C THR A 93 -9.84 6.89 -13.15
N LEU A 94 -10.92 6.11 -13.05
CA LEU A 94 -11.53 5.85 -11.74
C LEU A 94 -10.57 5.06 -10.85
N ILE A 95 -9.89 4.07 -11.42
CA ILE A 95 -8.92 3.29 -10.66
C ILE A 95 -7.78 4.18 -10.17
N ALA A 96 -7.31 5.08 -11.02
CA ALA A 96 -6.26 6.03 -10.65
C ALA A 96 -6.74 6.97 -9.55
N GLU A 97 -7.96 7.44 -9.64
CA GLU A 97 -8.53 8.30 -8.61
C GLU A 97 -8.59 7.56 -7.27
N ALA A 98 -9.06 6.32 -7.28
CA ALA A 98 -9.12 5.52 -6.07
C ALA A 98 -7.73 5.29 -5.50
N ALA A 99 -6.75 5.01 -6.35
CA ALA A 99 -5.37 4.80 -5.92
C ALA A 99 -4.81 6.06 -5.24
N GLN A 100 -5.03 7.22 -5.85
CA GLN A 100 -4.55 8.47 -5.26
C GLN A 100 -5.25 8.79 -3.94
N HIS A 101 -6.49 8.36 -3.81
CA HIS A 101 -7.25 8.63 -2.60
C HIS A 101 -6.86 7.70 -1.46
N GLU A 102 -6.62 6.43 -1.75
CA GLU A 102 -6.48 5.41 -0.72
C GLU A 102 -5.09 4.78 -0.62
N LEU A 103 -4.39 4.63 -1.74
CA LEU A 103 -3.10 3.94 -1.73
C LEU A 103 -1.93 4.89 -1.62
N CYS A 104 -2.03 6.06 -2.23
CA CYS A 104 -0.94 7.02 -2.21
C CYS A 104 -1.50 8.44 -2.10
N PRO A 105 -2.15 8.75 -0.98
CA PRO A 105 -2.67 10.11 -0.79
C PRO A 105 -1.52 11.11 -0.82
N GLY A 106 -1.74 12.22 -1.49
CA GLY A 106 -0.70 13.22 -1.64
C GLY A 106 0.09 13.13 -2.94
N LEU A 107 -0.19 12.13 -3.76
CA LEU A 107 0.48 12.03 -5.06
C LEU A 107 -0.43 12.43 -6.22
#